data_4f944354816cf355eef99bf027988ffc
#
_entry.id   4f944354816cf355eef99bf027988ffc
#
_cell.length_a   1.000
_cell.length_b   1.000
_cell.length_c   1.000
_cell.angle_alpha   90.00
_cell.angle_beta   90.00
_cell.angle_gamma   90.00
#
_symmetry.space_group_name_H-M   'P 1'
#
loop_
_entity.id
_entity.type
_entity.pdbx_description
1 polymer ?
#
loop_
_entity_poly.entity_id
_entity_poly.type
_entity_poly.pdbx_seq_one_letter_code
_entity_poly.pdbx_strand_id
1 'polypeptide(L)'
;MRQKNKREAEDVTFELGSENVFADLGLENADGLLANADLTHAINTEIRARGMTQVEAAERTGLTQSDISRLGKMKTDRFSQERMQNALRRLGMDVEIRINRRADGGPGTLKVFQPK
;
A
#
# COMPACT_ATOMS: atom_id res chain seq x y z
N MET A 1 -12.68 -13.08 12.04
CA MET A 1 -12.37 -12.71 11.95
C MET A 1 -11.90 -12.54 11.99
N ARG A 2 -11.60 -12.67 12.17
CA ARG A 2 -11.04 -12.27 12.18
C ARG A 2 -10.54 -12.11 12.46
N GLN A 3 -10.27 -12.11 12.75
CA GLN A 3 -9.74 -11.64 12.99
C GLN A 3 -9.08 -11.45 13.16
N LYS A 4 -8.70 -11.51 13.63
CA LYS A 4 -8.05 -11.11 13.82
C LYS A 4 -7.74 -10.80 14.09
N ASN A 5 -7.66 -10.77 14.37
CA ASN A 5 -7.24 -10.18 14.68
C ASN A 5 -7.19 -9.74 15.03
N LYS A 6 -6.95 -9.78 15.65
CA LYS A 6 -6.85 -9.08 15.99
C LYS A 6 -6.30 -8.63 16.30
N ARG A 7 -5.91 -8.44 16.57
CA ARG A 7 -5.36 -7.77 16.70
C ARG A 7 -5.27 -6.97 17.06
N GLU A 8 -5.00 -6.75 17.40
CA GLU A 8 -5.00 -5.91 17.44
C GLU A 8 -5.42 -5.06 17.78
N ALA A 9 -5.45 -5.30 18.55
CA ALA A 9 -6.24 -4.38 18.73
C ALA A 9 -6.17 -3.01 19.00
N GLU A 10 -5.88 -2.58 19.97
CA GLU A 10 -5.84 -1.24 20.17
C GLU A 10 -5.04 -0.51 19.25
N ASP A 11 -4.15 -1.10 18.74
CA ASP A 11 -3.43 -0.45 17.70
C ASP A 11 -4.28 -0.28 16.52
N VAL A 12 -4.18 0.83 15.89
CA VAL A 12 -5.05 1.16 14.81
C VAL A 12 -4.49 0.81 13.44
N THR A 13 -3.43 0.08 13.39
CA THR A 13 -2.88 -0.34 12.10
C THR A 13 -3.15 -1.81 11.88
N PHE A 14 -3.19 -2.20 10.63
CA PHE A 14 -3.28 -3.61 10.27
C PHE A 14 -2.50 -3.84 9.00
N GLU A 15 -2.12 -5.07 8.79
CA GLU A 15 -1.38 -5.46 7.61
C GLU A 15 -2.36 -5.88 6.53
N LEU A 16 -2.32 -5.18 5.42
CA LEU A 16 -3.14 -5.54 4.27
C LEU A 16 -2.61 -6.81 3.66
N GLY A 17 -3.53 -7.69 3.24
CA GLY A 17 -3.10 -8.94 2.65
C GLY A 17 -2.33 -9.76 3.65
N SER A 18 -2.98 -10.16 4.76
CA SER A 18 -2.33 -10.93 5.81
C SER A 18 -1.62 -12.15 5.28
N GLU A 19 -2.03 -12.65 4.12
CA GLU A 19 -1.33 -13.72 3.43
C GLU A 19 -0.76 -13.17 2.14
N ASN A 20 0.49 -13.48 1.88
CA ASN A 20 1.14 -13.02 0.66
C ASN A 20 0.87 -14.01 -0.46
N VAL A 21 -0.19 -13.74 -1.22
CA VAL A 21 -0.58 -14.63 -2.32
C VAL A 21 0.48 -14.69 -3.41
N PHE A 22 1.29 -13.64 -3.55
CA PHE A 22 2.36 -13.65 -4.55
C PHE A 22 3.44 -14.67 -4.16
N ALA A 23 3.72 -14.81 -2.87
CA ALA A 23 4.65 -15.83 -2.40
C ALA A 23 4.08 -17.21 -2.62
N ASP A 24 2.77 -17.41 -2.38
CA ASP A 24 2.11 -18.69 -2.61
C ASP A 24 2.18 -19.10 -4.06
N LEU A 25 2.21 -18.14 -4.97
CA LEU A 25 2.34 -18.42 -6.39
C LEU A 25 3.79 -18.62 -6.82
N GLY A 26 4.74 -18.50 -5.89
CA GLY A 26 6.16 -18.71 -6.19
C GLY A 26 6.78 -17.59 -7.01
N LEU A 27 6.20 -16.39 -6.98
CA LEU A 27 6.70 -15.27 -7.76
C LEU A 27 7.91 -14.64 -7.09
N GLU A 28 8.90 -14.24 -7.89
CA GLU A 28 10.03 -13.48 -7.39
C GLU A 28 9.56 -12.13 -6.89
N ASN A 29 10.26 -11.60 -5.90
CA ASN A 29 9.94 -10.30 -5.32
C ASN A 29 8.50 -10.24 -4.82
N ALA A 30 8.03 -11.34 -4.23
CA ALA A 30 6.64 -11.43 -3.77
C ALA A 30 6.30 -10.33 -2.76
N ASP A 31 7.23 -10.02 -1.86
CA ASP A 31 7.01 -8.97 -0.87
C ASP A 31 6.87 -7.60 -1.54
N GLY A 32 7.67 -7.34 -2.59
CA GLY A 32 7.56 -6.08 -3.32
C GLY A 32 6.25 -5.96 -4.06
N LEU A 33 5.78 -7.06 -4.64
CA LEU A 33 4.49 -7.06 -5.33
C LEU A 33 3.35 -6.80 -4.36
N LEU A 34 3.39 -7.44 -3.20
CA LEU A 34 2.38 -7.21 -2.18
C LEU A 34 2.43 -5.77 -1.67
N ALA A 35 3.64 -5.24 -1.43
CA ALA A 35 3.78 -3.85 -0.98
C ALA A 35 3.19 -2.89 -2.01
N ASN A 36 3.42 -3.13 -3.30
CA ASN A 36 2.85 -2.28 -4.35
C ASN A 36 1.33 -2.35 -4.35
N ALA A 37 0.77 -3.53 -4.17
CA ALA A 37 -0.68 -3.68 -4.10
C ALA A 37 -1.25 -2.95 -2.87
N ASP A 38 -0.56 -3.04 -1.75
CA ASP A 38 -1.01 -2.40 -0.52
C ASP A 38 -0.92 -0.87 -0.63
N LEU A 39 0.15 -0.35 -1.25
CA LEU A 39 0.28 1.09 -1.48
C LEU A 39 -0.82 1.59 -2.42
N THR A 40 -1.13 0.83 -3.46
CA THR A 40 -2.21 1.16 -4.38
C THR A 40 -3.54 1.20 -3.65
N HIS A 41 -3.78 0.21 -2.79
CA HIS A 41 -5.00 0.18 -1.99
C HIS A 41 -5.11 1.41 -1.10
N ALA A 42 -4.00 1.81 -0.48
CA ALA A 42 -3.98 2.98 0.39
C ALA A 42 -4.33 4.25 -0.39
N ILE A 43 -3.77 4.40 -1.60
CA ILE A 43 -4.08 5.55 -2.45
C ILE A 43 -5.56 5.57 -2.81
N ASN A 44 -6.09 4.45 -3.26
CA ASN A 44 -7.49 4.36 -3.67
C ASN A 44 -8.42 4.63 -2.49
N THR A 45 -8.08 4.12 -1.32
CA THR A 45 -8.87 4.32 -0.11
C THR A 45 -8.93 5.81 0.24
N GLU A 46 -7.79 6.50 0.16
CA GLU A 46 -7.76 7.91 0.52
C GLU A 46 -8.51 8.78 -0.50
N ILE A 47 -8.36 8.48 -1.79
CA ILE A 47 -9.09 9.18 -2.84
C ILE A 47 -10.59 9.05 -2.61
N ARG A 48 -11.02 7.82 -2.30
CA ARG A 48 -12.44 7.54 -2.07
C ARG A 48 -12.94 8.23 -0.81
N ALA A 49 -12.14 8.19 0.26
CA ALA A 49 -12.53 8.81 1.53
C ALA A 49 -12.70 10.32 1.39
N ARG A 50 -11.94 10.93 0.49
CA ARG A 50 -12.03 12.37 0.25
C ARG A 50 -13.05 12.74 -0.82
N GLY A 51 -13.69 11.74 -1.44
CA GLY A 51 -14.68 11.98 -2.47
C GLY A 51 -14.13 12.65 -3.72
N MET A 52 -12.85 12.40 -4.02
CA MET A 52 -12.22 13.06 -5.17
C MET A 52 -12.61 12.38 -6.47
N THR A 53 -12.79 13.21 -7.50
CA THR A 53 -12.89 12.72 -8.87
C THR A 53 -11.50 12.32 -9.36
N GLN A 54 -11.44 11.63 -10.49
CA GLN A 54 -10.14 11.27 -11.07
C GLN A 54 -9.32 12.52 -11.43
N VAL A 55 -9.99 13.57 -11.91
CA VAL A 55 -9.30 14.81 -12.24
C VAL A 55 -8.71 15.45 -10.98
N GLU A 56 -9.51 15.52 -9.91
CA GLU A 56 -9.03 16.10 -8.66
C GLU A 56 -7.89 15.29 -8.07
N ALA A 57 -8.01 13.97 -8.12
CA ALA A 57 -6.96 13.10 -7.61
C ALA A 57 -5.68 13.26 -8.41
N ALA A 58 -5.78 13.39 -9.72
CA ALA A 58 -4.61 13.60 -10.57
C ALA A 58 -3.91 14.90 -10.21
N GLU A 59 -4.67 15.98 -10.04
CA GLU A 59 -4.10 17.27 -9.68
C GLU A 59 -3.42 17.22 -8.32
N ARG A 60 -4.06 16.56 -7.36
CA ARG A 60 -3.55 16.53 -5.99
C ARG A 60 -2.30 15.66 -5.88
N THR A 61 -2.28 14.51 -6.54
CA THR A 61 -1.18 13.56 -6.42
C THR A 61 -0.02 13.85 -7.35
N GLY A 62 -0.24 14.62 -8.40
CA GLY A 62 0.76 14.82 -9.44
C GLY A 62 0.82 13.70 -10.45
N LEU A 63 -0.10 12.74 -10.37
CA LEU A 63 -0.21 11.68 -11.35
C LEU A 63 -1.15 12.11 -12.47
N THR A 64 -1.14 11.40 -13.58
CA THR A 64 -2.08 11.68 -14.65
C THR A 64 -3.43 11.04 -14.33
N GLN A 65 -4.47 11.52 -14.99
CA GLN A 65 -5.80 10.92 -14.83
C GLN A 65 -5.78 9.45 -15.26
N SER A 66 -5.02 9.15 -16.30
CA SER A 66 -4.83 7.77 -16.75
C SER A 66 -4.18 6.92 -15.67
N ASP A 67 -3.19 7.47 -14.98
CA ASP A 67 -2.55 6.77 -13.86
C ASP A 67 -3.54 6.48 -12.74
N ILE A 68 -4.35 7.47 -12.38
CA ILE A 68 -5.37 7.30 -11.35
C ILE A 68 -6.33 6.17 -11.74
N SER A 69 -6.74 6.14 -13.00
CA SER A 69 -7.61 5.08 -13.50
C SER A 69 -6.96 3.70 -13.38
N ARG A 70 -5.66 3.60 -13.73
CA ARG A 70 -4.94 2.34 -13.61
C ARG A 70 -4.85 1.87 -12.16
N LEU A 71 -4.54 2.79 -11.26
CA LEU A 71 -4.48 2.44 -9.84
C LEU A 71 -5.84 1.97 -9.34
N GLY A 72 -6.93 2.61 -9.80
CA GLY A 72 -8.27 2.19 -9.44
C GLY A 72 -8.58 0.76 -9.88
N LYS A 73 -7.91 0.27 -10.90
CA LYS A 73 -8.06 -1.10 -11.41
C LYS A 73 -6.98 -2.01 -10.85
N MET A 74 -6.21 -1.55 -9.87
CA MET A 74 -5.12 -2.29 -9.24
C MET A 74 -4.03 -2.71 -10.23
N LYS A 75 -3.81 -1.91 -11.26
CA LYS A 75 -2.75 -2.16 -12.22
C LYS A 75 -1.53 -1.36 -11.81
N THR A 76 -0.60 -2.03 -11.13
CA THR A 76 0.51 -1.36 -10.46
C THR A 76 1.84 -1.50 -11.18
N ASP A 77 1.89 -2.19 -12.30
CA ASP A 77 3.14 -2.57 -12.95
C ASP A 77 3.95 -1.38 -13.50
N ARG A 78 3.33 -0.22 -13.63
CA ARG A 78 4.01 0.97 -14.15
C ARG A 78 4.39 1.97 -13.08
N PHE A 79 4.21 1.60 -11.80
CA PHE A 79 4.44 2.54 -10.71
C PHE A 79 5.53 2.04 -9.81
N SER A 80 6.52 2.89 -9.57
CA SER A 80 7.51 2.61 -8.53
C SER A 80 6.90 2.86 -7.17
N GLN A 81 7.46 2.21 -6.16
CA GLN A 81 7.01 2.47 -4.79
C GLN A 81 7.20 3.93 -4.42
N GLU A 82 8.28 4.55 -4.92
CA GLU A 82 8.53 5.95 -4.64
C GLU A 82 7.43 6.85 -5.18
N ARG A 83 6.97 6.60 -6.42
CA ARG A 83 5.87 7.38 -6.99
C ARG A 83 4.60 7.23 -6.16
N MET A 84 4.32 6.03 -5.70
CA MET A 84 3.13 5.78 -4.89
C MET A 84 3.25 6.41 -3.51
N GLN A 85 4.45 6.36 -2.91
CA GLN A 85 4.69 7.03 -1.64
C GLN A 85 4.49 8.54 -1.77
N ASN A 86 5.01 9.13 -2.86
CA ASN A 86 4.85 10.55 -3.09
C ASN A 86 3.39 10.93 -3.31
N ALA A 87 2.62 10.10 -4.00
CA ALA A 87 1.20 10.35 -4.18
C ALA A 87 0.47 10.36 -2.84
N LEU A 88 0.79 9.40 -1.97
CA LEU A 88 0.20 9.36 -0.62
C LEU A 88 0.55 10.61 0.17
N ARG A 89 1.80 11.05 0.11
CA ARG A 89 2.22 12.25 0.82
C ARG A 89 1.48 13.48 0.32
N ARG A 90 1.26 13.57 -0.98
CA ARG A 90 0.50 14.69 -1.56
C ARG A 90 -0.96 14.63 -1.18
N LEU A 91 -1.47 13.45 -0.85
CA LEU A 91 -2.82 13.29 -0.34
C LEU A 91 -2.91 13.61 1.16
N GLY A 92 -1.80 14.01 1.77
CA GLY A 92 -1.80 14.38 3.18
C GLY A 92 -1.52 13.23 4.12
N MET A 93 -1.00 12.13 3.61
CA MET A 93 -0.65 10.97 4.43
C MET A 93 0.83 11.03 4.80
N ASP A 94 1.15 10.70 6.03
CA ASP A 94 2.53 10.51 6.43
C ASP A 94 2.96 9.11 6.05
N VAL A 95 4.11 9.01 5.40
CA VAL A 95 4.69 7.72 5.04
C VAL A 95 5.96 7.56 5.88
N GLU A 96 5.98 6.52 6.70
CA GLU A 96 7.13 6.23 7.57
C GLU A 96 7.77 4.93 7.11
N ILE A 97 9.09 4.92 7.08
CA ILE A 97 9.83 3.73 6.74
C ILE A 97 10.66 3.34 7.97
N ARG A 98 10.44 2.13 8.49
CA ARG A 98 11.15 1.62 9.64
C ARG A 98 11.95 0.41 9.22
N ILE A 99 13.18 0.38 9.70
CA ILE A 99 14.09 -0.72 9.38
C ILE A 99 14.48 -1.36 10.71
N ASN A 100 14.15 -2.64 10.86
CA ASN A 100 14.39 -3.37 12.08
C ASN A 100 15.24 -4.60 11.80
N ARG A 101 16.10 -4.96 12.75
CA ARG A 101 16.89 -6.17 12.64
C ARG A 101 16.03 -7.36 13.03
N ARG A 102 16.07 -8.41 12.21
CA ARG A 102 15.35 -9.64 12.54
C ARG A 102 16.08 -10.39 13.64
N ALA A 103 15.31 -10.94 14.57
CA ALA A 103 15.87 -11.69 15.66
C ALA A 103 16.45 -13.03 15.22
N ASP A 104 15.86 -13.63 14.17
CA ASP A 104 16.27 -14.97 13.75
C ASP A 104 17.43 -14.96 12.74
N GLY A 105 17.89 -13.77 12.33
CA GLY A 105 19.01 -13.66 11.40
C GLY A 105 18.70 -14.06 9.97
N GLY A 106 17.47 -14.39 9.65
CA GLY A 106 17.07 -14.75 8.30
C GLY A 106 16.84 -13.54 7.41
N PRO A 107 16.46 -13.78 6.15
CA PRO A 107 16.13 -12.68 5.24
C PRO A 107 14.94 -11.89 5.77
N GLY A 108 15.01 -10.57 5.60
CA GLY A 108 13.96 -9.68 6.05
C GLY A 108 12.74 -9.69 5.15
N THR A 109 11.69 -9.04 5.62
CA THR A 109 10.44 -8.89 4.87
C THR A 109 10.19 -7.42 4.57
N LEU A 110 9.30 -7.18 3.61
CA LEU A 110 8.80 -5.84 3.31
C LEU A 110 7.30 -5.87 3.48
N LYS A 111 6.79 -5.04 4.37
CA LYS A 111 5.36 -5.00 4.67
C LYS A 111 4.87 -3.56 4.70
N VAL A 112 3.62 -3.36 4.31
CA VAL A 112 2.97 -2.06 4.34
C VAL A 112 1.82 -2.14 5.34
N PHE A 113 1.78 -1.17 6.23
CA PHE A 113 0.70 -1.05 7.22
C PHE A 113 0.02 0.29 7.01
N GLN A 114 -1.30 0.33 7.23
CA GLN A 114 -2.01 1.60 7.17
C GLN A 114 -3.04 1.65 8.30
N PRO A 115 -3.44 2.87 8.70
CA PRO A 115 -4.43 3.00 9.78
C PRO A 115 -5.74 2.36 9.39
N LYS A 116 -6.43 1.84 10.37
CA LYS A 116 -7.77 1.29 10.18
C LYS A 116 -8.76 2.39 9.90
#